data_333c4e87a3e00217ca846ce3637961d2
#
_entry.id   333c4e87a3e00217ca846ce3637961d2
#
_cell.length_a   1.000
_cell.length_b   1.000
_cell.length_c   1.000
_cell.angle_alpha   90.00
_cell.angle_beta   90.00
_cell.angle_gamma   90.00
#
_symmetry.space_group_name_H-M   'P 1'
#
loop_
_entity.id
_entity.type
_entity.pdbx_description
1 polymer ?
#
loop_
_entity_poly.entity_id
_entity_poly.type
_entity_poly.pdbx_seq_one_letter_code
_entity_poly.pdbx_strand_id
1 'polypeptide(L)' 'MHIQKVLNSSVVLVQDDSGEESILLGKGIGYGRKTGEPIER' A
#
# COMPACT_ATOMS: atom_id res chain seq x y z
N MET A 1 -3.49 2.97 7.89
CA MET A 1 -3.56 2.94 6.39
C MET A 1 -3.85 1.54 5.90
N HIS A 2 -4.42 1.46 4.75
CA HIS A 2 -4.66 0.18 4.09
C HIS A 2 -4.27 0.29 2.62
N ILE A 3 -3.97 -0.85 2.03
CA ILE A 3 -3.58 -0.90 0.63
C ILE A 3 -4.80 -0.74 -0.25
N GLN A 4 -4.77 0.25 -1.11
CA GLN A 4 -5.84 0.47 -2.08
C GLN A 4 -5.56 -0.31 -3.36
N LYS A 5 -4.29 -0.36 -3.76
CA LYS A 5 -3.88 -1.09 -4.96
C LYS A 5 -2.41 -1.44 -4.86
N VAL A 6 -2.06 -2.66 -5.25
CA VAL A 6 -0.66 -3.08 -5.36
C VAL A 6 -0.24 -2.83 -6.80
N LEU A 7 0.67 -1.89 -7.01
CA LEU A 7 1.11 -1.51 -8.35
C LEU A 7 2.18 -2.48 -8.86
N ASN A 8 3.10 -2.87 -7.98
CA ASN A 8 4.05 -3.94 -8.24
C ASN A 8 4.68 -4.34 -6.91
N SER A 9 5.66 -5.24 -6.91
CA SER A 9 6.23 -5.76 -5.68
C SER A 9 6.98 -4.71 -4.85
N SER A 10 7.30 -3.56 -5.45
CA SER A 10 8.05 -2.50 -4.76
C SER A 10 7.24 -1.23 -4.54
N VAL A 11 6.01 -1.16 -5.04
CA VAL A 11 5.20 0.06 -5.00
C VAL A 11 3.76 -0.30 -4.67
N VAL A 12 3.21 0.35 -3.66
CA VAL A 12 1.80 0.17 -3.31
C VAL A 12 1.13 1.54 -3.15
N LEU A 13 -0.13 1.60 -3.53
CA LEU A 13 -0.98 2.77 -3.30
C LEU A 13 -1.77 2.49 -2.03
N VAL A 14 -1.68 3.40 -1.08
CA VAL A 14 -2.36 3.27 0.21
C VAL A 14 -3.27 4.46 0.45
N GLN A 15 -4.24 4.26 1.32
CA GLN A 15 -5.17 5.32 1.71
C GLN A 15 -5.27 5.30 3.24
N ASP A 16 -5.21 6.49 3.85
CA ASP A 16 -5.37 6.59 5.29
C ASP A 16 -6.84 6.79 5.67
N ASP A 17 -7.10 6.90 6.98
CA ASP A 17 -8.46 7.00 7.50
C ASP A 17 -9.17 8.28 7.06
N SER A 18 -8.42 9.31 6.69
CA SER A 18 -9.01 10.56 6.21
C SER A 18 -9.31 10.52 4.71
N GLY A 19 -8.97 9.42 4.04
CA GLY A 19 -9.18 9.28 2.62
C GLY A 19 -8.03 9.78 1.76
N GLU A 20 -6.94 10.20 2.38
CA GLU A 20 -5.78 10.69 1.64
C GLU A 20 -4.96 9.52 1.09
N GLU A 21 -4.61 9.60 -0.17
CA GLU A 21 -3.85 8.54 -0.84
C GLU A 21 -2.37 8.87 -0.86
N SER A 22 -1.56 7.83 -0.75
CA SER A 22 -0.10 7.97 -0.76
C SER A 22 0.50 6.79 -1.51
N ILE A 23 1.70 6.99 -2.03
CA ILE A 23 2.46 5.93 -2.69
C ILE A 23 3.60 5.52 -1.75
N LEU A 24 3.68 4.24 -1.42
CA LEU A 24 4.77 3.73 -0.62
C LEU A 24 5.73 2.96 -1.50
N LEU A 25 7.01 3.24 -1.33
CA LEU A 25 8.08 2.59 -2.08
C LEU A 25 8.94 1.81 -1.10
N GLY A 26 9.26 0.58 -1.46
CA GLY A 26 10.12 -0.22 -0.61
C GLY A 26 10.34 -1.58 -1.22
N LYS A 27 11.55 -2.12 -1.08
CA LYS A 27 11.89 -3.43 -1.60
C LYS A 27 10.96 -4.49 -0.99
N GLY A 28 10.17 -5.13 -1.84
CA GLY A 28 9.27 -6.17 -1.41
C GLY A 28 8.03 -5.70 -0.67
N ILE A 29 7.78 -4.39 -0.63
CA ILE A 29 6.66 -3.85 0.14
C ILE A 29 5.31 -4.36 -0.37
N GLY A 30 5.20 -4.62 -1.66
CA GLY A 30 3.96 -5.14 -2.26
C GLY A 30 3.94 -6.65 -2.40
N TYR A 31 5.01 -7.32 -2.04
CA TYR A 31 5.12 -8.76 -2.22
C TYR A 31 4.16 -9.49 -1.28
N GLY A 32 3.27 -10.29 -1.84
CA GLY A 32 2.30 -11.03 -1.04
C GLY A 32 1.19 -10.18 -0.43
N ARG A 33 1.14 -8.89 -0.74
CA ARG A 33 0.12 -7.99 -0.22
C ARG A 33 -1.13 -8.00 -1.10
N LYS A 34 -2.26 -7.71 -0.49
CA LYS A 34 -3.55 -7.69 -1.19
C LYS A 34 -4.26 -6.37 -0.94
N THR A 35 -5.10 -5.99 -1.90
CA THR A 35 -5.96 -4.82 -1.76
C THR A 35 -6.81 -4.94 -0.50
N GLY A 36 -6.87 -3.87 0.28
CA GLY A 36 -7.62 -3.83 1.53
C GLY A 36 -6.82 -4.25 2.74
N GLU A 37 -5.62 -4.80 2.55
CA GLU A 37 -4.77 -5.24 3.64
C GLU A 37 -4.22 -4.03 4.41
N PRO A 38 -4.23 -4.08 5.76
CA PRO A 38 -3.64 -2.99 6.53
C PRO A 38 -2.13 -2.97 6.36
N ILE A 39 -1.56 -1.76 6.36
CA ILE A 39 -0.12 -1.58 6.26
C ILE A 39 0.29 -0.40 7.10
N GLU A 40 1.46 -0.48 7.70
CA GLU A 40 2.04 0.61 8.47
C GLU A 40 3.37 1.01 7.85
N ARG A 41 3.63 2.31 7.97
CA ARG A 41 4.87 2.87 7.47
C ARG A 41 6.01 2.63 8.46
#